data_239d079abbd42271c117ee5ede6d2f9b
#
_entry.id   239d079abbd42271c117ee5ede6d2f9b
#
_cell.length_a   1.000
_cell.length_b   1.000
_cell.length_c   1.000
_cell.angle_alpha   90.00
_cell.angle_beta   90.00
_cell.angle_gamma   90.00
#
_symmetry.space_group_name_H-M   'P 1'
#
loop_
_entity.id
_entity.type
_entity.pdbx_description
1 polymer ?
#
loop_
_entity_poly.entity_id
_entity_poly.type
_entity_poly.pdbx_seq_one_letter_code
_entity_poly.pdbx_strand_id
1 'polypeptide(L)'
;MTHNLDLAGALLVGLAGSAHCIGMCGGVSAALSMAIPANKQHFWGRLAYLLNYNLGRILSYVIAGALVGGLLATTSELGTGKHAIAGLRLVAALLMIALGLYLAGWWQGILLLERLGARLWPRIKPLAGKFLPFTSPVQALPFGMVWGWLPCGLVYSMLTWSAAAGSAGGGALIMLFFGLGTLPTLFALGGLADRLRYWLTLRSLRLGGALLLILFGVHTFWIGIASF
;
A
#
# COMPACT_ATOMS: atom_id res chain seq x y z
N MET A 1 -22.79 -5.72 18.24
CA MET A 1 -21.70 -5.09 19.04
C MET A 1 -20.31 -5.41 18.51
N THR A 2 -20.07 -6.58 17.92
CA THR A 2 -18.76 -7.00 17.32
C THR A 2 -18.33 -6.08 16.16
N HIS A 3 -19.25 -5.70 15.28
CA HIS A 3 -18.95 -4.90 14.08
C HIS A 3 -18.28 -3.55 14.38
N ASN A 4 -18.69 -2.85 15.43
CA ASN A 4 -18.08 -1.56 15.81
C ASN A 4 -16.67 -1.72 16.38
N LEU A 5 -16.40 -2.83 17.08
CA LEU A 5 -15.07 -3.16 17.60
C LEU A 5 -14.10 -3.50 16.45
N ASP A 6 -14.60 -4.17 15.41
CA ASP A 6 -13.80 -4.51 14.24
C ASP A 6 -13.39 -3.26 13.45
N LEU A 7 -14.28 -2.28 13.28
CA LEU A 7 -13.99 -1.03 12.59
C LEU A 7 -13.00 -0.16 13.38
N ALA A 8 -13.20 -0.05 14.71
CA ALA A 8 -12.25 0.64 15.59
C ALA A 8 -10.88 -0.04 15.58
N GLY A 9 -10.85 -1.37 15.62
CA GLY A 9 -9.64 -2.17 15.50
C GLY A 9 -8.92 -1.91 14.17
N ALA A 10 -9.64 -1.89 13.05
CA ALA A 10 -9.08 -1.60 11.74
C ALA A 10 -8.44 -0.21 11.66
N LEU A 11 -9.10 0.80 12.23
CA LEU A 11 -8.58 2.17 12.32
C LEU A 11 -7.31 2.22 13.19
N LEU A 12 -7.31 1.55 14.35
CA LEU A 12 -6.15 1.49 15.25
C LEU A 12 -4.97 0.77 14.59
N VAL A 13 -5.22 -0.33 13.86
CA VAL A 13 -4.17 -1.01 13.10
C VAL A 13 -3.61 -0.10 12.01
N GLY A 14 -4.44 0.70 11.33
CA GLY A 14 -4.00 1.71 10.39
C GLY A 14 -3.08 2.76 11.04
N LEU A 15 -3.46 3.26 12.20
CA LEU A 15 -2.67 4.21 13.00
C LEU A 15 -1.36 3.58 13.51
N ALA A 16 -1.42 2.40 14.11
CA ALA A 16 -0.26 1.70 14.64
C ALA A 16 0.71 1.25 13.53
N GLY A 17 0.16 0.87 12.36
CA GLY A 17 0.92 0.53 11.16
C GLY A 17 1.65 1.70 10.51
N SER A 18 1.53 2.89 11.07
CA SER A 18 2.13 4.14 10.58
C SER A 18 3.65 4.06 10.41
N ALA A 19 4.36 3.39 11.31
CA ALA A 19 5.80 3.19 11.21
C ALA A 19 6.18 2.39 9.94
N HIS A 20 5.37 1.38 9.59
CA HIS A 20 5.52 0.61 8.36
C HIS A 20 5.23 1.48 7.11
N CYS A 21 4.18 2.30 7.18
CA CYS A 21 3.86 3.24 6.10
C CYS A 21 4.96 4.29 5.88
N ILE A 22 5.65 4.75 6.94
CA ILE A 22 6.79 5.65 6.82
C ILE A 22 7.90 5.00 5.99
N GLY A 23 8.27 3.78 6.31
CA GLY A 23 9.34 3.07 5.61
C GLY A 23 9.03 2.78 4.14
N MET A 24 7.79 2.39 3.84
CA MET A 24 7.39 1.98 2.48
C MET A 24 6.83 3.11 1.62
N CYS A 25 5.92 3.91 2.18
CA CYS A 25 5.20 4.93 1.42
C CYS A 25 5.89 6.30 1.49
N GLY A 26 6.84 6.50 2.43
CA GLY A 26 7.53 7.78 2.59
C GLY A 26 8.29 8.21 1.34
N GLY A 27 8.99 7.29 0.70
CA GLY A 27 9.70 7.55 -0.57
C GLY A 27 8.77 7.99 -1.69
N VAL A 28 7.59 7.39 -1.77
CA VAL A 28 6.57 7.72 -2.79
C VAL A 28 5.89 9.05 -2.50
N SER A 29 5.56 9.29 -1.23
CA SER A 29 5.02 10.59 -0.82
C SER A 29 6.01 11.73 -1.09
N ALA A 30 7.31 11.48 -0.92
CA ALA A 30 8.37 12.43 -1.28
C ALA A 30 8.45 12.63 -2.81
N ALA A 31 8.40 11.56 -3.60
CA ALA A 31 8.40 11.63 -5.06
C ALA A 31 7.17 12.37 -5.60
N LEU A 32 5.99 12.09 -5.02
CA LEU A 32 4.76 12.81 -5.34
C LEU A 32 4.90 14.31 -5.05
N SER A 33 5.46 14.66 -3.89
CA SER A 33 5.68 16.07 -3.51
C SER A 33 6.62 16.79 -4.47
N MET A 34 7.62 16.10 -5.02
CA MET A 34 8.52 16.64 -6.04
C MET A 34 7.86 16.79 -7.42
N ALA A 35 6.84 15.98 -7.73
CA ALA A 35 6.10 16.05 -8.98
C ALA A 35 5.04 17.17 -8.99
N ILE A 36 4.75 17.80 -7.84
CA ILE A 36 3.84 18.95 -7.74
C ILE A 36 4.51 20.17 -8.36
N PRO A 37 3.81 20.92 -9.26
CA PRO A 37 4.33 22.13 -9.86
C PRO A 37 4.79 23.16 -8.81
N ALA A 38 5.89 23.88 -9.08
CA ALA A 38 6.49 24.83 -8.14
C ALA A 38 5.51 25.91 -7.65
N ASN A 39 4.62 26.37 -8.53
CA ASN A 39 3.58 27.38 -8.21
C ASN A 39 2.47 26.83 -7.29
N LYS A 40 2.37 25.52 -7.09
CA LYS A 40 1.39 24.83 -6.23
C LYS A 40 2.02 24.13 -5.03
N GLN A 41 3.29 24.40 -4.74
CA GLN A 41 3.99 23.81 -3.57
C GLN A 41 3.66 24.48 -2.24
N HIS A 42 2.79 25.52 -2.23
CA HIS A 42 2.26 26.08 -1.00
C HIS A 42 1.34 25.05 -0.28
N PHE A 43 1.11 25.24 1.00
CA PHE A 43 0.43 24.26 1.88
C PHE A 43 -0.91 23.76 1.30
N TRP A 44 -1.80 24.64 0.90
CA TRP A 44 -3.12 24.26 0.36
C TRP A 44 -3.04 23.55 -1.00
N GLY A 45 -2.11 23.96 -1.85
CA GLY A 45 -1.86 23.29 -3.12
C GLY A 45 -1.38 21.86 -2.90
N ARG A 46 -0.34 21.67 -2.06
CA ARG A 46 0.20 20.35 -1.71
C ARG A 46 -0.86 19.45 -1.07
N LEU A 47 -1.67 20.00 -0.17
CA LEU A 47 -2.76 19.29 0.49
C LEU A 47 -3.75 18.70 -0.52
N ALA A 48 -4.13 19.45 -1.56
CA ALA A 48 -5.06 18.98 -2.59
C ALA A 48 -4.51 17.75 -3.35
N TYR A 49 -3.22 17.72 -3.68
CA TYR A 49 -2.58 16.55 -4.32
C TYR A 49 -2.51 15.36 -3.37
N LEU A 50 -2.15 15.56 -2.11
CA LEU A 50 -2.08 14.52 -1.10
C LEU A 50 -3.46 13.92 -0.81
N LEU A 51 -4.50 14.75 -0.76
CA LEU A 51 -5.89 14.30 -0.58
C LEU A 51 -6.32 13.40 -1.73
N ASN A 52 -6.14 13.83 -2.98
CA ASN A 52 -6.53 13.04 -4.14
C ASN A 52 -5.74 11.72 -4.23
N TYR A 53 -4.42 11.74 -3.95
CA TYR A 53 -3.60 10.54 -3.90
C TYR A 53 -4.11 9.55 -2.84
N ASN A 54 -4.35 10.02 -1.62
CA ASN A 54 -4.82 9.16 -0.54
C ASN A 54 -6.26 8.67 -0.78
N LEU A 55 -7.13 9.51 -1.38
CA LEU A 55 -8.47 9.10 -1.78
C LEU A 55 -8.43 7.96 -2.79
N GLY A 56 -7.57 8.06 -3.82
CA GLY A 56 -7.36 6.97 -4.79
C GLY A 56 -6.91 5.68 -4.12
N ARG A 57 -5.98 5.78 -3.17
CA ARG A 57 -5.46 4.63 -2.43
C ARG A 57 -6.53 3.98 -1.55
N ILE A 58 -7.30 4.77 -0.82
CA ILE A 58 -8.40 4.28 0.01
C ILE A 58 -9.48 3.63 -0.85
N LEU A 59 -9.78 4.21 -2.02
CA LEU A 59 -10.73 3.63 -2.96
C LEU A 59 -10.29 2.22 -3.41
N SER A 60 -9.01 2.05 -3.73
CA SER A 60 -8.46 0.72 -4.04
C SER A 60 -8.57 -0.26 -2.89
N TYR A 61 -8.35 0.18 -1.65
CA TYR A 61 -8.52 -0.64 -0.46
C TYR A 61 -9.99 -1.06 -0.28
N VAL A 62 -10.92 -0.14 -0.44
CA VAL A 62 -12.36 -0.42 -0.35
C VAL A 62 -12.78 -1.44 -1.41
N ILE A 63 -12.32 -1.26 -2.65
CA ILE A 63 -12.60 -2.20 -3.74
C ILE A 63 -12.01 -3.58 -3.42
N ALA A 64 -10.75 -3.64 -3.01
CA ALA A 64 -10.10 -4.91 -2.65
C ALA A 64 -10.79 -5.61 -1.48
N GLY A 65 -11.19 -4.85 -0.43
CA GLY A 65 -11.93 -5.38 0.70
C GLY A 65 -13.32 -5.89 0.32
N ALA A 66 -14.03 -5.17 -0.54
CA ALA A 66 -15.33 -5.60 -1.06
C ALA A 66 -15.20 -6.88 -1.88
N LEU A 67 -14.21 -6.96 -2.76
CA LEU A 67 -13.97 -8.14 -3.58
C LEU A 67 -13.62 -9.36 -2.72
N VAL A 68 -12.67 -9.23 -1.81
CA VAL A 68 -12.23 -10.35 -0.96
C VAL A 68 -13.33 -10.76 0.01
N GLY A 69 -14.02 -9.83 0.68
CA GLY A 69 -15.13 -10.12 1.58
C GLY A 69 -16.32 -10.72 0.87
N GLY A 70 -16.63 -10.26 -0.36
CA GLY A 70 -17.73 -10.78 -1.17
C GLY A 70 -17.44 -12.17 -1.77
N LEU A 71 -16.24 -12.35 -2.36
CA LEU A 71 -15.85 -13.63 -2.97
C LEU A 71 -15.77 -14.75 -1.92
N LEU A 72 -15.24 -14.46 -0.72
CA LEU A 72 -15.15 -15.46 0.32
C LEU A 72 -16.49 -15.75 1.01
N ALA A 73 -17.43 -14.81 1.02
CA ALA A 73 -18.80 -15.10 1.44
C ALA A 73 -19.46 -16.19 0.55
N THR A 74 -19.17 -16.15 -0.78
CA THR A 74 -19.73 -17.13 -1.73
C THR A 74 -18.95 -18.46 -1.76
N THR A 75 -17.65 -18.46 -1.42
CA THR A 75 -16.79 -19.66 -1.47
C THR A 75 -16.66 -20.38 -0.14
N SER A 76 -17.20 -19.83 0.96
CA SER A 76 -17.24 -20.50 2.26
C SER A 76 -17.97 -21.84 2.22
N GLU A 77 -18.95 -21.99 1.32
CA GLU A 77 -19.67 -23.24 1.07
C GLU A 77 -18.83 -24.27 0.28
N LEU A 78 -17.79 -23.87 -0.43
CA LEU A 78 -17.00 -24.74 -1.32
C LEU A 78 -15.69 -25.26 -0.71
N GLY A 79 -15.34 -24.90 0.54
CA GLY A 79 -14.15 -25.39 1.22
C GLY A 79 -12.79 -24.90 0.64
N THR A 80 -12.78 -24.33 -0.57
CA THR A 80 -11.57 -23.92 -1.29
C THR A 80 -11.03 -22.54 -0.89
N GLY A 81 -11.81 -21.76 -0.16
CA GLY A 81 -11.45 -20.38 0.22
C GLY A 81 -10.19 -20.28 1.08
N LYS A 82 -9.91 -21.26 1.95
CA LYS A 82 -8.75 -21.26 2.84
C LYS A 82 -7.43 -21.37 2.07
N HIS A 83 -7.36 -22.26 1.09
CA HIS A 83 -6.16 -22.45 0.25
C HIS A 83 -5.88 -21.24 -0.66
N ALA A 84 -6.92 -20.56 -1.15
CA ALA A 84 -6.76 -19.33 -1.94
C ALA A 84 -6.17 -18.20 -1.09
N ILE A 85 -6.61 -18.04 0.15
CA ILE A 85 -6.07 -17.03 1.09
C ILE A 85 -4.63 -17.37 1.47
N ALA A 86 -4.33 -18.64 1.74
CA ALA A 86 -2.97 -19.09 2.04
C ALA A 86 -2.03 -18.82 0.85
N GLY A 87 -2.46 -19.11 -0.36
CA GLY A 87 -1.69 -18.81 -1.58
C GLY A 87 -1.43 -17.31 -1.76
N LEU A 88 -2.44 -16.46 -1.57
CA LEU A 88 -2.29 -15.01 -1.61
C LEU A 88 -1.30 -14.50 -0.54
N ARG A 89 -1.33 -15.07 0.67
CA ARG A 89 -0.37 -14.75 1.73
C ARG A 89 1.05 -15.08 1.35
N LEU A 90 1.28 -16.26 0.75
CA LEU A 90 2.62 -16.67 0.31
C LEU A 90 3.16 -15.74 -0.79
N VAL A 91 2.34 -15.39 -1.78
CA VAL A 91 2.73 -14.43 -2.83
C VAL A 91 3.07 -13.07 -2.21
N ALA A 92 2.24 -12.56 -1.30
CA ALA A 92 2.50 -11.30 -0.61
C ALA A 92 3.81 -11.34 0.20
N ALA A 93 4.04 -12.41 0.94
CA ALA A 93 5.24 -12.60 1.73
C ALA A 93 6.51 -12.62 0.86
N LEU A 94 6.49 -13.33 -0.25
CA LEU A 94 7.60 -13.36 -1.22
C LEU A 94 7.88 -11.98 -1.81
N LEU A 95 6.82 -11.25 -2.20
CA LEU A 95 6.97 -9.88 -2.73
C LEU A 95 7.52 -8.92 -1.65
N MET A 96 7.12 -9.08 -0.39
CA MET A 96 7.66 -8.28 0.71
C MET A 96 9.15 -8.56 0.95
N ILE A 97 9.55 -9.82 0.95
CA ILE A 97 10.96 -10.22 1.09
C ILE A 97 11.77 -9.67 -0.09
N ALA A 98 11.30 -9.85 -1.31
CA ALA A 98 11.96 -9.36 -2.52
C ALA A 98 12.12 -7.82 -2.50
N LEU A 99 11.08 -7.10 -2.10
CA LEU A 99 11.12 -5.65 -1.98
C LEU A 99 12.06 -5.19 -0.85
N GLY A 100 12.07 -5.90 0.28
CA GLY A 100 13.00 -5.63 1.38
C GLY A 100 14.46 -5.83 0.96
N LEU A 101 14.76 -6.90 0.26
CA LEU A 101 16.10 -7.16 -0.29
C LEU A 101 16.53 -6.10 -1.31
N TYR A 102 15.60 -5.63 -2.14
CA TYR A 102 15.83 -4.54 -3.09
C TYR A 102 16.12 -3.21 -2.37
N LEU A 103 15.32 -2.86 -1.36
CA LEU A 103 15.56 -1.64 -0.56
C LEU A 103 16.89 -1.70 0.19
N ALA A 104 17.29 -2.88 0.68
CA ALA A 104 18.59 -3.09 1.31
C ALA A 104 19.76 -2.93 0.32
N GLY A 105 19.48 -3.05 -0.99
CA GLY A 105 20.50 -3.09 -2.04
C GLY A 105 21.24 -4.43 -2.11
N TRP A 106 20.72 -5.47 -1.42
CA TRP A 106 21.36 -6.78 -1.37
C TRP A 106 21.00 -7.67 -2.57
N TRP A 107 19.84 -7.43 -3.16
CA TRP A 107 19.38 -8.19 -4.30
C TRP A 107 18.71 -7.30 -5.34
N GLN A 108 19.19 -7.38 -6.56
CA GLN A 108 18.72 -6.58 -7.68
C GLN A 108 17.87 -7.38 -8.68
N GLY A 109 17.37 -8.55 -8.28
CA GLY A 109 16.56 -9.41 -9.14
C GLY A 109 15.27 -8.75 -9.63
N ILE A 110 14.75 -7.74 -8.91
CA ILE A 110 13.65 -6.89 -9.38
C ILE A 110 14.02 -6.14 -10.67
N LEU A 111 15.30 -5.86 -10.91
CA LEU A 111 15.76 -5.28 -12.18
C LEU A 111 15.49 -6.21 -13.39
N LEU A 112 15.32 -7.49 -13.17
CA LEU A 112 14.90 -8.41 -14.23
C LEU A 112 13.43 -8.18 -14.62
N LEU A 113 12.56 -7.93 -13.63
CA LEU A 113 11.18 -7.47 -13.86
C LEU A 113 11.18 -6.08 -14.51
N GLU A 114 12.09 -5.20 -14.12
CA GLU A 114 12.27 -3.87 -14.69
C GLU A 114 12.73 -3.96 -16.17
N ARG A 115 13.60 -4.91 -16.52
CA ARG A 115 13.96 -5.18 -17.93
C ARG A 115 12.78 -5.69 -18.75
N LEU A 116 11.91 -6.53 -18.17
CA LEU A 116 10.66 -6.94 -18.80
C LEU A 116 9.70 -5.76 -18.91
N GLY A 117 9.58 -4.95 -17.85
CA GLY A 117 8.83 -3.69 -17.83
C GLY A 117 9.40 -2.67 -18.82
N ALA A 118 10.72 -2.58 -18.99
CA ALA A 118 11.36 -1.68 -19.94
C ALA A 118 10.96 -1.96 -21.40
N ARG A 119 10.60 -3.19 -21.76
CA ARG A 119 10.01 -3.52 -23.06
C ARG A 119 8.57 -3.02 -23.21
N LEU A 120 7.82 -2.97 -22.13
CA LEU A 120 6.45 -2.47 -22.07
C LEU A 120 6.41 -0.95 -21.89
N TRP A 121 7.46 -0.37 -21.29
CA TRP A 121 7.58 1.04 -20.94
C TRP A 121 7.41 2.01 -22.12
N PRO A 122 7.95 1.75 -23.34
CA PRO A 122 7.73 2.63 -24.49
C PRO A 122 6.26 2.74 -24.87
N ARG A 123 5.44 1.71 -24.58
CA ARG A 123 3.98 1.73 -24.84
C ARG A 123 3.20 2.43 -23.72
N ILE A 124 3.71 2.38 -22.50
CA ILE A 124 3.07 2.98 -21.30
C ILE A 124 3.52 4.42 -21.09
N LYS A 125 4.78 4.76 -21.47
CA LYS A 125 5.36 6.10 -21.33
C LYS A 125 4.49 7.22 -21.93
N PRO A 126 3.89 7.10 -23.13
CA PRO A 126 3.03 8.14 -23.67
C PRO A 126 1.72 8.30 -22.86
N LEU A 127 1.21 7.24 -22.22
CA LEU A 127 0.09 7.35 -21.30
C LEU A 127 0.53 7.99 -19.97
N ALA A 128 1.65 7.54 -19.40
CA ALA A 128 2.19 8.10 -18.16
C ALA A 128 2.66 9.55 -18.34
N GLY A 129 3.21 9.90 -19.48
CA GLY A 129 3.65 11.25 -19.81
C GLY A 129 2.50 12.27 -19.93
N LYS A 130 1.26 11.80 -20.15
CA LYS A 130 0.06 12.66 -20.07
C LYS A 130 -0.33 13.00 -18.62
N PHE A 131 0.19 12.26 -17.65
CA PHE A 131 -0.11 12.43 -16.22
C PHE A 131 1.03 13.11 -15.44
N LEU A 132 2.25 13.22 -16.01
CA LEU A 132 3.40 13.83 -15.35
C LEU A 132 4.04 14.92 -16.28
N PRO A 133 4.32 16.14 -15.80
CA PRO A 133 4.07 16.65 -14.44
C PRO A 133 2.58 16.88 -14.17
N PHE A 134 2.16 16.71 -12.93
CA PHE A 134 0.76 16.92 -12.54
C PHE A 134 0.33 18.36 -12.84
N THR A 135 -0.61 18.53 -13.75
CA THR A 135 -1.22 19.82 -14.04
C THR A 135 -2.41 20.12 -13.13
N SER A 136 -3.06 19.07 -12.62
CA SER A 136 -4.24 19.13 -11.75
C SER A 136 -4.12 18.15 -10.57
N PRO A 137 -4.63 18.53 -9.36
CA PRO A 137 -4.66 17.64 -8.21
C PRO A 137 -5.40 16.31 -8.46
N VAL A 138 -6.42 16.32 -9.33
CA VAL A 138 -7.21 15.12 -9.66
C VAL A 138 -6.37 14.03 -10.33
N GLN A 139 -5.29 14.39 -11.02
CA GLN A 139 -4.38 13.42 -11.64
C GLN A 139 -3.61 12.57 -10.62
N ALA A 140 -3.52 13.01 -9.37
CA ALA A 140 -2.93 12.22 -8.29
C ALA A 140 -3.84 11.05 -7.84
N LEU A 141 -5.14 11.09 -8.14
CA LEU A 141 -6.10 10.05 -7.75
C LEU A 141 -5.81 8.70 -8.44
N PRO A 142 -5.72 8.61 -9.79
CA PRO A 142 -5.38 7.34 -10.46
C PRO A 142 -3.99 6.83 -10.04
N PHE A 143 -3.05 7.71 -9.76
CA PHE A 143 -1.75 7.33 -9.23
C PHE A 143 -1.89 6.66 -7.85
N GLY A 144 -2.70 7.24 -6.96
CA GLY A 144 -3.04 6.64 -5.66
C GLY A 144 -3.76 5.29 -5.80
N MET A 145 -4.66 5.17 -6.78
CA MET A 145 -5.35 3.90 -7.05
C MET A 145 -4.37 2.79 -7.44
N VAL A 146 -3.46 3.04 -8.36
CA VAL A 146 -2.43 2.06 -8.75
C VAL A 146 -1.55 1.70 -7.56
N TRP A 147 -1.18 2.69 -6.75
CA TRP A 147 -0.33 2.48 -5.58
C TRP A 147 -1.02 1.68 -4.48
N GLY A 148 -2.34 1.79 -4.35
CA GLY A 148 -3.12 1.01 -3.39
C GLY A 148 -3.10 -0.50 -3.62
N TRP A 149 -2.74 -0.96 -4.83
CA TRP A 149 -2.60 -2.38 -5.16
C TRP A 149 -1.22 -2.95 -4.86
N LEU A 150 -0.29 -2.12 -4.36
CA LEU A 150 1.03 -2.64 -3.99
C LEU A 150 0.91 -3.63 -2.84
N PRO A 151 1.56 -4.80 -2.99
CA PRO A 151 1.51 -5.85 -2.00
C PRO A 151 2.33 -5.45 -0.76
N CYS A 152 1.67 -4.95 0.29
CA CYS A 152 2.30 -4.76 1.58
C CYS A 152 1.63 -5.65 2.64
N GLY A 153 2.41 -6.18 3.57
CA GLY A 153 1.92 -7.15 4.55
C GLY A 153 0.77 -6.64 5.41
N LEU A 154 0.77 -5.34 5.68
CA LEU A 154 -0.31 -4.73 6.47
C LEU A 154 -1.65 -4.75 5.72
N VAL A 155 -1.65 -4.41 4.42
CA VAL A 155 -2.85 -4.48 3.57
C VAL A 155 -3.34 -5.92 3.46
N TYR A 156 -2.44 -6.89 3.27
CA TYR A 156 -2.84 -8.29 3.18
C TYR A 156 -3.38 -8.84 4.50
N SER A 157 -2.83 -8.44 5.64
CA SER A 157 -3.39 -8.79 6.94
C SER A 157 -4.80 -8.24 7.10
N MET A 158 -5.05 -7.01 6.67
CA MET A 158 -6.37 -6.40 6.70
C MET A 158 -7.33 -7.02 5.68
N LEU A 159 -6.84 -7.47 4.53
CA LEU A 159 -7.64 -8.23 3.56
C LEU A 159 -8.07 -9.60 4.13
N THR A 160 -7.23 -10.27 4.90
CA THR A 160 -7.68 -11.51 5.59
C THR A 160 -8.74 -11.24 6.65
N TRP A 161 -8.67 -10.09 7.32
CA TRP A 161 -9.73 -9.67 8.23
C TRP A 161 -11.02 -9.30 7.47
N SER A 162 -10.90 -8.62 6.33
CA SER A 162 -12.02 -8.35 5.41
C SER A 162 -12.68 -9.63 4.90
N ALA A 163 -11.88 -10.67 4.64
CA ALA A 163 -12.37 -11.99 4.30
C ALA A 163 -13.22 -12.60 5.42
N ALA A 164 -12.78 -12.48 6.66
CA ALA A 164 -13.50 -12.98 7.84
C ALA A 164 -14.82 -12.22 8.11
N ALA A 165 -15.01 -11.03 7.54
CA ALA A 165 -16.25 -10.27 7.65
C ALA A 165 -17.43 -10.93 6.90
N GLY A 166 -17.19 -11.90 6.00
CA GLY A 166 -18.21 -12.68 5.34
C GLY A 166 -19.18 -11.89 4.46
N SER A 167 -18.84 -10.67 4.08
CA SER A 167 -19.67 -9.83 3.20
C SER A 167 -18.84 -8.76 2.50
N ALA A 168 -19.26 -8.39 1.29
CA ALA A 168 -18.59 -7.31 0.52
C ALA A 168 -18.63 -5.97 1.26
N GLY A 169 -19.75 -5.64 1.91
CA GLY A 169 -19.91 -4.41 2.68
C GLY A 169 -19.03 -4.38 3.92
N GLY A 170 -18.97 -5.48 4.67
CA GLY A 170 -18.11 -5.60 5.85
C GLY A 170 -16.62 -5.49 5.49
N GLY A 171 -16.19 -6.20 4.45
CA GLY A 171 -14.83 -6.12 3.94
C GLY A 171 -14.44 -4.72 3.45
N ALA A 172 -15.35 -4.06 2.73
CA ALA A 172 -15.16 -2.68 2.28
C ALA A 172 -14.99 -1.70 3.45
N LEU A 173 -15.83 -1.82 4.50
CA LEU A 173 -15.77 -0.95 5.68
C LEU A 173 -14.48 -1.16 6.48
N ILE A 174 -14.06 -2.40 6.72
CA ILE A 174 -12.79 -2.69 7.40
C ILE A 174 -11.64 -2.00 6.66
N MET A 175 -11.56 -2.17 5.34
CA MET A 175 -10.50 -1.57 4.53
C MET A 175 -10.60 -0.05 4.44
N LEU A 176 -11.80 0.52 4.49
CA LEU A 176 -12.02 1.96 4.58
C LEU A 176 -11.45 2.53 5.89
N PHE A 177 -11.83 1.96 7.03
CA PHE A 177 -11.37 2.42 8.34
C PHE A 177 -9.86 2.23 8.52
N PHE A 178 -9.31 1.12 8.02
CA PHE A 178 -7.87 0.93 7.94
C PHE A 178 -7.19 2.03 7.12
N GLY A 179 -7.72 2.34 5.92
CA GLY A 179 -7.21 3.42 5.06
C GLY A 179 -7.25 4.79 5.74
N LEU A 180 -8.35 5.11 6.43
CA LEU A 180 -8.50 6.34 7.22
C LEU A 180 -7.48 6.40 8.35
N GLY A 181 -7.21 5.29 9.03
CA GLY A 181 -6.19 5.20 10.08
C GLY A 181 -4.77 5.52 9.60
N THR A 182 -4.45 5.26 8.33
CA THR A 182 -3.13 5.58 7.75
C THR A 182 -2.99 7.05 7.32
N LEU A 183 -4.08 7.81 7.20
CA LEU A 183 -4.07 9.19 6.69
C LEU A 183 -3.20 10.14 7.49
N PRO A 184 -3.29 10.22 8.85
CA PRO A 184 -2.52 11.20 9.62
C PRO A 184 -1.02 11.11 9.32
N THR A 185 -0.51 9.90 9.25
CA THR A 185 0.93 9.65 8.98
C THR A 185 1.33 10.06 7.57
N LEU A 186 0.51 9.75 6.58
CA LEU A 186 0.82 10.07 5.20
C LEU A 186 0.71 11.57 4.92
N PHE A 187 -0.22 12.27 5.59
CA PHE A 187 -0.27 13.73 5.54
C PHE A 187 0.95 14.36 6.23
N ALA A 188 1.35 13.83 7.39
CA ALA A 188 2.56 14.27 8.06
C ALA A 188 3.80 14.07 7.18
N LEU A 189 3.93 12.90 6.54
CA LEU A 189 5.03 12.62 5.61
C LEU A 189 5.01 13.52 4.38
N GLY A 190 3.85 13.72 3.77
CA GLY A 190 3.72 14.59 2.60
C GLY A 190 3.93 16.06 2.93
N GLY A 191 3.45 16.52 4.09
CA GLY A 191 3.62 17.91 4.56
C GLY A 191 5.04 18.24 5.00
N LEU A 192 5.73 17.27 5.61
CA LEU A 192 7.10 17.41 6.11
C LEU A 192 8.15 16.84 5.14
N ALA A 193 7.76 16.47 3.92
CA ALA A 193 8.63 15.80 2.95
C ALA A 193 9.97 16.53 2.74
N ASP A 194 9.97 17.88 2.72
CA ASP A 194 11.18 18.68 2.52
C ASP A 194 12.16 18.59 3.71
N ARG A 195 11.62 18.51 4.94
CA ARG A 195 12.43 18.35 6.17
C ARG A 195 12.86 16.91 6.39
N LEU A 196 11.99 15.95 6.03
CA LEU A 196 12.27 14.52 6.17
C LEU A 196 13.14 13.96 5.04
N ARG A 197 13.25 14.65 3.91
CA ARG A 197 14.03 14.20 2.74
C ARG A 197 15.44 13.78 3.12
N TYR A 198 16.12 14.57 3.93
CA TYR A 198 17.47 14.26 4.42
C TYR A 198 17.49 12.96 5.23
N TRP A 199 16.52 12.78 6.14
CA TRP A 199 16.42 11.60 6.99
C TRP A 199 16.01 10.34 6.21
N LEU A 200 15.08 10.48 5.25
CA LEU A 200 14.60 9.37 4.41
C LEU A 200 15.66 8.86 3.44
N THR A 201 16.66 9.68 3.09
CA THR A 201 17.81 9.27 2.27
C THR A 201 18.91 8.61 3.06
N LEU A 202 18.87 8.64 4.40
CA LEU A 202 19.87 8.01 5.25
C LEU A 202 19.87 6.49 5.04
N ARG A 203 21.04 5.95 4.74
CA ARG A 203 21.26 4.52 4.53
C ARG A 203 20.77 3.67 5.70
N SER A 204 20.91 4.16 6.94
CA SER A 204 20.47 3.48 8.16
C SER A 204 18.96 3.32 8.24
N LEU A 205 18.20 4.38 7.91
CA LEU A 205 16.73 4.32 7.88
C LEU A 205 16.21 3.41 6.76
N ARG A 206 16.84 3.46 5.60
CA ARG A 206 16.52 2.58 4.48
C ARG A 206 16.78 1.11 4.82
N LEU A 207 17.93 0.81 5.46
CA LEU A 207 18.25 -0.54 5.93
C LEU A 207 17.32 -0.99 7.05
N GLY A 208 16.96 -0.14 7.99
CA GLY A 208 15.99 -0.44 9.04
C GLY A 208 14.61 -0.80 8.46
N GLY A 209 14.12 -0.01 7.51
CA GLY A 209 12.87 -0.29 6.80
C GLY A 209 12.93 -1.59 6.00
N ALA A 210 14.05 -1.87 5.33
CA ALA A 210 14.27 -3.10 4.59
C ALA A 210 14.28 -4.33 5.49
N LEU A 211 14.96 -4.27 6.63
CA LEU A 211 14.99 -5.36 7.63
C LEU A 211 13.61 -5.63 8.21
N LEU A 212 12.85 -4.59 8.57
CA LEU A 212 11.48 -4.74 9.03
C LEU A 212 10.59 -5.42 7.98
N LEU A 213 10.74 -5.06 6.71
CA LEU A 213 10.02 -5.69 5.60
C LEU A 213 10.36 -7.17 5.46
N ILE A 214 11.65 -7.51 5.51
CA ILE A 214 12.10 -8.90 5.40
C ILE A 214 11.57 -9.71 6.57
N LEU A 215 11.71 -9.21 7.80
CA LEU A 215 11.21 -9.90 9.00
C LEU A 215 9.71 -10.13 8.94
N PHE A 216 8.94 -9.11 8.54
CA PHE A 216 7.49 -9.23 8.40
C PHE A 216 7.12 -10.17 7.25
N GLY A 217 7.87 -10.14 6.15
CA GLY A 217 7.69 -11.06 5.02
C GLY A 217 7.95 -12.51 5.42
N VAL A 218 9.03 -12.79 6.16
CA VAL A 218 9.35 -14.11 6.68
C VAL A 218 8.28 -14.60 7.67
N HIS A 219 7.84 -13.74 8.57
CA HIS A 219 6.76 -14.06 9.51
C HIS A 219 5.45 -14.39 8.78
N THR A 220 5.07 -13.57 7.79
CA THR A 220 3.87 -13.81 6.97
C THR A 220 3.97 -15.10 6.15
N PHE A 221 5.17 -15.42 5.65
CA PHE A 221 5.47 -16.65 4.94
C PHE A 221 5.27 -17.88 5.84
N TRP A 222 5.80 -17.83 7.06
CA TRP A 222 5.64 -18.88 8.05
C TRP A 222 4.17 -19.16 8.37
N ILE A 223 3.39 -18.10 8.63
CA ILE A 223 1.94 -18.21 8.86
C ILE A 223 1.23 -18.76 7.61
N GLY A 224 1.64 -18.34 6.41
CA GLY A 224 1.10 -18.84 5.15
C GLY A 224 1.26 -20.35 5.00
N ILE A 225 2.46 -20.88 5.28
CA ILE A 225 2.72 -22.33 5.23
C ILE A 225 1.92 -23.07 6.32
N ALA A 226 1.86 -22.54 7.54
CA ALA A 226 1.14 -23.17 8.63
C ALA A 226 -0.40 -23.19 8.43
N SER A 227 -0.92 -22.41 7.47
CA SER A 227 -2.34 -22.35 7.14
C SER A 227 -2.78 -23.27 5.99
N PHE A 228 -1.83 -24.00 5.36
CA PHE A 228 -2.09 -25.09 4.42
C PHE A 228 -2.31 -26.41 5.14
#